data_111686342ecbd0f497ab6a2cfbde5bf3
#
_entry.id   111686342ecbd0f497ab6a2cfbde5bf3
#
_cell.length_a   1.000
_cell.length_b   1.000
_cell.length_c   1.000
_cell.angle_alpha   90.00
_cell.angle_beta   90.00
_cell.angle_gamma   90.00
#
_symmetry.space_group_name_H-M   'P 1'
#
loop_
_entity.id
_entity.type
_entity.pdbx_description
1 polymer ?
#
loop_
_entity_poly.entity_id
_entity_poly.type
_entity_poly.pdbx_seq_one_letter_code
_entity_poly.pdbx_strand_id
1 'polypeptide(L)'
;MSSFVAKALQPSPFNFTESLEIQNIQNPTDSDLMNYLKFGGMPQRFYLKEESEIKKFLSDLYDSIVLKDIVTRYKVKNIELLSRIINYLSSTSSQIFSASSINNFLKSEGRDCSKETLYNYLDYVVQSCTVNKAKRYDITGKKSLSTLEKYYLSDTGFANLYSTKFNIGAMLENVVFNELISRGYDVQVGVTNNSEIDFIATKNNLKEYFQVSYLLFDENTISREFGAFKKVKDNFPKYVITADHFDFSQDGIIHKNIIDWLLDK
;
A
#
# COMPACT_ATOMS: atom_id res chain seq x y z
N MET A 1 12.54 14.08 23.49
CA MET A 1 12.65 14.34 22.04
C MET A 1 11.40 13.82 21.39
N SER A 2 10.61 14.70 20.78
CA SER A 2 9.29 14.36 20.27
C SER A 2 9.38 13.40 19.09
N SER A 3 8.36 12.54 18.93
CA SER A 3 8.23 11.58 17.81
C SER A 3 8.34 12.23 16.42
N PHE A 4 8.17 13.53 16.33
CA PHE A 4 8.28 14.34 15.13
C PHE A 4 9.73 14.46 14.61
N VAL A 5 10.72 14.52 15.52
CA VAL A 5 12.14 14.65 15.13
C VAL A 5 12.70 13.32 14.64
N ALA A 6 12.19 12.18 15.14
CA ALA A 6 12.61 10.85 14.68
C ALA A 6 12.11 10.53 13.26
N LYS A 7 10.94 11.09 12.86
CA LYS A 7 10.40 10.94 11.51
C LYS A 7 11.21 11.69 10.44
N ALA A 8 11.86 12.79 10.82
CA ALA A 8 12.65 13.63 9.91
C ALA A 8 14.05 13.07 9.58
N LEU A 9 14.46 11.97 10.20
CA LEU A 9 15.78 11.37 10.02
C LEU A 9 15.76 9.98 9.36
N GLN A 10 14.57 9.42 9.09
CA GLN A 10 14.49 8.18 8.31
C GLN A 10 14.32 8.54 6.83
N PRO A 11 15.15 7.97 5.93
CA PRO A 11 14.97 8.17 4.51
C PRO A 11 13.60 7.61 4.09
N SER A 12 12.67 8.50 3.76
CA SER A 12 11.40 8.09 3.19
C SER A 12 11.64 7.68 1.73
N PRO A 13 10.93 6.65 1.23
CA PRO A 13 10.95 6.35 -0.19
C PRO A 13 10.49 7.57 -0.99
N PHE A 14 11.10 7.81 -2.15
CA PHE A 14 10.58 8.77 -3.11
C PHE A 14 9.21 8.32 -3.61
N ASN A 15 8.28 9.23 -3.78
CA ASN A 15 7.06 8.96 -4.51
C ASN A 15 7.37 8.85 -6.02
N PHE A 16 6.37 8.53 -6.84
CA PHE A 16 6.58 8.32 -8.27
C PHE A 16 7.16 9.57 -8.94
N THR A 17 6.63 10.75 -8.68
CA THR A 17 7.10 12.02 -9.25
C THR A 17 8.56 12.31 -8.86
N GLU A 18 8.91 12.18 -7.58
CA GLU A 18 10.28 12.35 -7.10
C GLU A 18 11.24 11.33 -7.73
N SER A 19 10.75 10.10 -7.98
CA SER A 19 11.53 9.06 -8.67
C SER A 19 11.82 9.40 -10.12
N LEU A 20 10.92 10.09 -10.80
CA LEU A 20 11.13 10.59 -12.16
C LEU A 20 12.11 11.77 -12.19
N GLU A 21 11.99 12.67 -11.22
CA GLU A 21 12.86 13.84 -11.09
C GLU A 21 14.34 13.44 -10.94
N ILE A 22 14.65 12.48 -10.05
CA ILE A 22 16.04 12.02 -9.86
C ILE A 22 16.61 11.31 -11.09
N GLN A 23 15.74 10.73 -11.93
CA GLN A 23 16.10 10.08 -13.19
C GLN A 23 16.10 11.02 -14.39
N ASN A 24 15.69 12.29 -14.21
CA ASN A 24 15.47 13.28 -15.27
C ASN A 24 14.47 12.82 -16.35
N ILE A 25 13.45 12.05 -15.97
CA ILE A 25 12.38 11.58 -16.88
C ILE A 25 11.27 12.63 -16.92
N GLN A 26 11.06 13.27 -18.08
CA GLN A 26 10.03 14.29 -18.26
C GLN A 26 8.70 13.70 -18.79
N ASN A 27 8.77 12.66 -19.59
CA ASN A 27 7.61 11.99 -20.20
C ASN A 27 7.61 10.52 -19.77
N PRO A 28 7.06 10.21 -18.58
CA PRO A 28 7.05 8.84 -18.09
C PRO A 28 6.15 7.93 -18.93
N THR A 29 6.54 6.68 -19.01
CA THR A 29 5.86 5.60 -19.72
C THR A 29 5.36 4.53 -18.75
N ASP A 30 4.55 3.60 -19.25
CA ASP A 30 4.13 2.41 -18.48
C ASP A 30 5.33 1.60 -17.98
N SER A 31 6.46 1.61 -18.73
CA SER A 31 7.69 0.94 -18.31
C SER A 31 8.29 1.59 -17.06
N ASP A 32 8.24 2.92 -16.96
CA ASP A 32 8.73 3.65 -15.78
C ASP A 32 7.85 3.36 -14.57
N LEU A 33 6.53 3.33 -14.77
CA LEU A 33 5.57 2.92 -13.75
C LEU A 33 5.85 1.49 -13.28
N MET A 34 6.01 0.54 -14.21
CA MET A 34 6.29 -0.86 -13.88
C MET A 34 7.61 -1.03 -13.12
N ASN A 35 8.63 -0.25 -13.48
CA ASN A 35 9.91 -0.24 -12.77
C ASN A 35 9.73 0.28 -11.33
N TYR A 36 8.95 1.35 -11.15
CA TYR A 36 8.64 1.89 -9.83
C TYR A 36 7.81 0.91 -8.99
N LEU A 37 6.77 0.29 -9.56
CA LEU A 37 5.98 -0.73 -8.87
C LEU A 37 6.83 -1.93 -8.42
N LYS A 38 7.82 -2.31 -9.24
CA LYS A 38 8.67 -3.49 -9.00
C LYS A 38 9.76 -3.23 -7.97
N PHE A 39 10.38 -2.06 -8.00
CA PHE A 39 11.59 -1.78 -7.22
C PHE A 39 11.43 -0.67 -6.18
N GLY A 40 10.27 -0.03 -6.13
CA GLY A 40 9.96 1.01 -5.16
C GLY A 40 10.69 2.33 -5.39
N GLY A 41 10.70 3.17 -4.37
CA GLY A 41 11.25 4.53 -4.38
C GLY A 41 12.46 4.75 -3.48
N MET A 42 13.14 3.69 -2.98
CA MET A 42 14.32 3.88 -2.13
C MET A 42 15.43 4.64 -2.85
N PRO A 43 15.95 5.78 -2.30
CA PRO A 43 16.82 6.69 -3.04
C PRO A 43 18.05 6.04 -3.65
N GLN A 44 18.75 5.18 -2.91
CA GLN A 44 20.01 4.57 -3.38
C GLN A 44 19.80 3.62 -4.57
N ARG A 45 18.58 3.06 -4.75
CA ARG A 45 18.32 2.14 -5.86
C ARG A 45 18.50 2.79 -7.23
N PHE A 46 18.29 4.10 -7.34
CA PHE A 46 18.38 4.83 -8.61
C PHE A 46 19.81 4.98 -9.14
N TYR A 47 20.82 4.66 -8.33
CA TYR A 47 22.22 4.61 -8.72
C TYR A 47 22.67 3.19 -9.13
N LEU A 48 21.81 2.18 -8.98
CA LEU A 48 22.08 0.79 -9.34
C LEU A 48 21.50 0.50 -10.73
N LYS A 49 22.23 -0.25 -11.55
CA LYS A 49 21.83 -0.53 -12.94
C LYS A 49 21.23 -1.93 -13.10
N GLU A 50 21.80 -2.89 -12.38
CA GLU A 50 21.41 -4.28 -12.51
C GLU A 50 20.28 -4.64 -11.52
N GLU A 51 19.30 -5.38 -12.00
CA GLU A 51 18.19 -5.84 -11.15
C GLU A 51 18.67 -6.64 -9.92
N SER A 52 19.70 -7.43 -10.09
CA SER A 52 20.33 -8.21 -9.01
C SER A 52 20.93 -7.33 -7.91
N GLU A 53 21.54 -6.21 -8.29
CA GLU A 53 22.09 -5.23 -7.34
C GLU A 53 20.98 -4.52 -6.57
N ILE A 54 19.89 -4.13 -7.28
CA ILE A 54 18.74 -3.50 -6.66
C ILE A 54 18.09 -4.45 -5.65
N LYS A 55 17.87 -5.71 -6.02
CA LYS A 55 17.31 -6.72 -5.11
C LYS A 55 18.19 -6.95 -3.90
N LYS A 56 19.51 -7.06 -4.11
CA LYS A 56 20.45 -7.20 -3.00
C LYS A 56 20.41 -6.00 -2.07
N PHE A 57 20.44 -4.79 -2.62
CA PHE A 57 20.37 -3.56 -1.84
C PHE A 57 19.08 -3.51 -1.01
N LEU A 58 17.93 -3.79 -1.62
CA LEU A 58 16.63 -3.78 -0.91
C LEU A 58 16.59 -4.85 0.19
N SER A 59 17.19 -6.03 -0.03
CA SER A 59 17.30 -7.09 0.98
C SER A 59 18.19 -6.66 2.15
N ASP A 60 19.36 -6.12 1.87
CA ASP A 60 20.31 -5.63 2.90
C ASP A 60 19.68 -4.47 3.72
N LEU A 61 18.93 -3.59 3.04
CA LEU A 61 18.20 -2.48 3.66
C LEU A 61 17.07 -2.99 4.56
N TYR A 62 16.30 -3.95 4.08
CA TYR A 62 15.25 -4.61 4.85
C TYR A 62 15.82 -5.24 6.14
N ASP A 63 16.88 -6.01 6.03
CA ASP A 63 17.52 -6.63 7.18
C ASP A 63 18.07 -5.60 8.18
N SER A 64 18.60 -4.50 7.67
CA SER A 64 19.17 -3.44 8.50
C SER A 64 18.09 -2.61 9.21
N ILE A 65 17.12 -2.11 8.47
CA ILE A 65 16.09 -1.21 9.04
C ILE A 65 15.05 -2.02 9.80
N VAL A 66 14.51 -3.04 9.17
CA VAL A 66 13.37 -3.78 9.71
C VAL A 66 13.80 -4.67 10.86
N LEU A 67 14.78 -5.53 10.65
CA LEU A 67 15.16 -6.49 11.68
C LEU A 67 15.98 -5.84 12.78
N LYS A 68 17.03 -5.09 12.48
CA LYS A 68 17.89 -4.52 13.53
C LYS A 68 17.21 -3.42 14.30
N ASP A 69 16.52 -2.47 13.64
CA ASP A 69 15.88 -1.35 14.33
C ASP A 69 14.70 -1.83 15.18
N ILE A 70 13.80 -2.64 14.63
CA ILE A 70 12.65 -3.18 15.38
C ILE A 70 13.13 -4.06 16.53
N VAL A 71 14.05 -4.99 16.25
CA VAL A 71 14.56 -5.94 17.25
C VAL A 71 15.23 -5.20 18.40
N THR A 72 16.05 -4.20 18.12
CA THR A 72 16.77 -3.44 19.14
C THR A 72 15.83 -2.53 19.93
N ARG A 73 14.94 -1.80 19.24
CA ARG A 73 14.04 -0.83 19.85
C ARG A 73 13.02 -1.47 20.78
N TYR A 74 12.45 -2.60 20.38
CA TYR A 74 11.38 -3.27 21.12
C TYR A 74 11.86 -4.53 21.86
N LYS A 75 13.16 -4.83 21.85
CA LYS A 75 13.77 -6.01 22.51
C LYS A 75 13.06 -7.31 22.11
N VAL A 76 12.80 -7.45 20.80
CA VAL A 76 12.08 -8.61 20.26
C VAL A 76 12.85 -9.90 20.54
N LYS A 77 12.18 -10.86 21.22
CA LYS A 77 12.79 -12.13 21.60
C LYS A 77 12.78 -13.15 20.45
N ASN A 78 11.72 -13.18 19.67
CA ASN A 78 11.57 -14.12 18.56
C ASN A 78 11.66 -13.41 17.23
N ILE A 79 12.90 -13.25 16.75
CA ILE A 79 13.22 -12.55 15.50
C ILE A 79 12.64 -13.29 14.30
N GLU A 80 12.66 -14.62 14.32
CA GLU A 80 12.14 -15.44 13.23
C GLU A 80 10.63 -15.24 13.06
N LEU A 81 9.88 -15.22 14.16
CA LEU A 81 8.45 -14.95 14.14
C LEU A 81 8.16 -13.54 13.59
N LEU A 82 8.94 -12.52 13.99
CA LEU A 82 8.81 -11.18 13.46
C LEU A 82 9.01 -11.16 11.94
N SER A 83 10.09 -11.79 11.45
CA SER A 83 10.36 -11.89 10.01
C SER A 83 9.23 -12.57 9.25
N ARG A 84 8.64 -13.64 9.80
CA ARG A 84 7.49 -14.34 9.20
C ARG A 84 6.25 -13.45 9.11
N ILE A 85 5.98 -12.67 10.15
CA ILE A 85 4.87 -11.72 10.17
C ILE A 85 5.07 -10.64 9.10
N ILE A 86 6.29 -10.09 8.97
CA ILE A 86 6.57 -9.07 7.96
C ILE A 86 6.49 -9.65 6.55
N ASN A 87 7.01 -10.85 6.32
CA ASN A 87 6.92 -11.53 5.03
C ASN A 87 5.45 -11.80 4.65
N TYR A 88 4.62 -12.20 5.63
CA TYR A 88 3.18 -12.35 5.41
C TYR A 88 2.53 -11.02 4.99
N LEU A 89 2.79 -9.93 5.72
CA LEU A 89 2.28 -8.60 5.38
C LEU A 89 2.73 -8.15 3.99
N SER A 90 3.99 -8.40 3.63
CA SER A 90 4.53 -8.06 2.31
C SER A 90 3.85 -8.83 1.18
N SER A 91 3.60 -10.13 1.39
CA SER A 91 2.94 -10.98 0.39
C SER A 91 1.43 -10.76 0.28
N THR A 92 0.81 -10.19 1.32
CA THR A 92 -0.64 -9.91 1.40
C THR A 92 -0.95 -8.42 1.45
N SER A 93 0.00 -7.57 1.02
CA SER A 93 -0.24 -6.12 0.93
C SER A 93 -1.50 -5.83 0.11
N SER A 94 -2.26 -4.84 0.53
CA SER A 94 -3.56 -4.46 -0.05
C SER A 94 -4.70 -5.47 0.20
N GLN A 95 -4.45 -6.59 0.87
CA GLN A 95 -5.50 -7.55 1.21
C GLN A 95 -6.04 -7.31 2.61
N ILE A 96 -7.29 -7.74 2.83
CA ILE A 96 -7.89 -7.72 4.15
C ILE A 96 -7.09 -8.61 5.10
N PHE A 97 -6.58 -8.02 6.17
CA PHE A 97 -5.87 -8.71 7.22
C PHE A 97 -6.84 -9.25 8.28
N SER A 98 -6.63 -10.49 8.69
CA SER A 98 -7.25 -11.02 9.91
C SER A 98 -6.21 -11.76 10.77
N ALA A 99 -6.34 -11.61 12.09
CA ALA A 99 -5.50 -12.38 13.03
C ALA A 99 -5.63 -13.90 12.82
N SER A 100 -6.79 -14.37 12.34
CA SER A 100 -7.01 -15.78 12.03
C SER A 100 -6.23 -16.22 10.80
N SER A 101 -6.17 -15.37 9.75
CA SER A 101 -5.45 -15.69 8.52
C SER A 101 -3.95 -15.84 8.77
N ILE A 102 -3.35 -14.89 9.51
CA ILE A 102 -1.92 -14.99 9.83
C ILE A 102 -1.63 -16.13 10.82
N ASN A 103 -2.51 -16.42 11.79
CA ASN A 103 -2.34 -17.57 12.66
C ASN A 103 -2.40 -18.89 11.88
N ASN A 104 -3.29 -19.01 10.91
CA ASN A 104 -3.35 -20.20 10.04
C ASN A 104 -2.09 -20.33 9.20
N PHE A 105 -1.58 -19.23 8.66
CA PHE A 105 -0.30 -19.22 7.96
C PHE A 105 0.84 -19.67 8.86
N LEU A 106 1.00 -19.11 10.06
CA LEU A 106 2.05 -19.49 11.00
C LEU A 106 1.94 -20.96 11.42
N LYS A 107 0.73 -21.46 11.65
CA LYS A 107 0.49 -22.87 11.97
C LYS A 107 0.85 -23.82 10.82
N SER A 108 0.59 -23.42 9.57
CA SER A 108 1.00 -24.22 8.40
C SER A 108 2.52 -24.36 8.29
N GLU A 109 3.27 -23.46 8.91
CA GLU A 109 4.73 -23.50 9.00
C GLU A 109 5.24 -24.10 10.31
N GLY A 110 4.36 -24.74 11.09
CA GLY A 110 4.71 -25.37 12.38
C GLY A 110 4.99 -24.36 13.50
N ARG A 111 4.48 -23.16 13.40
CA ARG A 111 4.65 -22.07 14.38
C ARG A 111 3.34 -21.76 15.09
N ASP A 112 3.45 -21.36 16.33
CA ASP A 112 2.32 -20.85 17.10
C ASP A 112 2.64 -19.49 17.70
N CYS A 113 1.62 -18.63 17.78
CA CYS A 113 1.77 -17.27 18.28
C CYS A 113 0.52 -16.86 19.04
N SER A 114 0.71 -16.32 20.25
CA SER A 114 -0.41 -15.72 20.97
C SER A 114 -0.93 -14.49 20.22
N LYS A 115 -2.23 -14.21 20.34
CA LYS A 115 -2.83 -13.00 19.74
C LYS A 115 -2.13 -11.73 20.24
N GLU A 116 -1.78 -11.68 21.51
CA GLU A 116 -1.07 -10.54 22.11
C GLU A 116 0.29 -10.31 21.44
N THR A 117 1.09 -11.36 21.30
CA THR A 117 2.41 -11.27 20.63
C THR A 117 2.25 -10.83 19.18
N LEU A 118 1.25 -11.37 18.46
CA LEU A 118 0.97 -10.99 17.10
C LEU A 118 0.65 -9.50 16.97
N TYR A 119 -0.27 -8.98 17.78
CA TYR A 119 -0.64 -7.56 17.73
C TYR A 119 0.51 -6.65 18.15
N ASN A 120 1.31 -7.04 19.16
CA ASN A 120 2.51 -6.28 19.52
C ASN A 120 3.50 -6.19 18.36
N TYR A 121 3.75 -7.29 17.65
CA TYR A 121 4.67 -7.29 16.51
C TYR A 121 4.12 -6.49 15.33
N LEU A 122 2.83 -6.56 15.05
CA LEU A 122 2.17 -5.71 14.07
C LEU A 122 2.33 -4.21 14.40
N ASP A 123 2.14 -3.86 15.66
CA ASP A 123 2.32 -2.47 16.10
C ASP A 123 3.78 -2.01 15.97
N TYR A 124 4.76 -2.88 16.26
CA TYR A 124 6.18 -2.57 16.06
C TYR A 124 6.51 -2.30 14.59
N VAL A 125 5.97 -3.12 13.70
CA VAL A 125 6.17 -2.97 12.23
C VAL A 125 5.54 -1.67 11.74
N VAL A 126 4.34 -1.32 12.20
CA VAL A 126 3.69 -0.04 11.85
C VAL A 126 4.49 1.15 12.41
N GLN A 127 4.96 1.07 13.66
CA GLN A 127 5.76 2.14 14.27
C GLN A 127 7.15 2.30 13.65
N SER A 128 7.68 1.29 12.98
CA SER A 128 8.93 1.40 12.20
C SER A 128 8.75 2.12 10.87
N CYS A 129 7.53 2.54 10.54
CA CYS A 129 7.18 3.17 9.26
C CYS A 129 7.47 2.30 8.02
N THR A 130 7.65 1.00 8.18
CA THR A 130 7.83 0.05 7.08
C THR A 130 6.51 -0.31 6.41
N VAL A 131 5.45 -0.31 7.22
CA VAL A 131 4.08 -0.65 6.81
C VAL A 131 3.12 0.38 7.37
N ASN A 132 2.16 0.80 6.58
CA ASN A 132 1.06 1.65 6.98
C ASN A 132 -0.21 0.81 7.16
N LYS A 133 -1.05 1.20 8.12
CA LYS A 133 -2.31 0.53 8.40
C LYS A 133 -3.49 1.41 8.00
N ALA A 134 -4.37 0.90 7.15
CA ALA A 134 -5.63 1.53 6.78
C ALA A 134 -6.79 0.87 7.54
N LYS A 135 -7.53 1.68 8.29
CA LYS A 135 -8.75 1.23 8.97
C LYS A 135 -9.88 1.10 7.96
N ARG A 136 -10.85 0.24 8.26
CA ARG A 136 -12.07 0.13 7.47
C ARG A 136 -13.15 1.07 8.00
N TYR A 137 -13.93 1.62 7.07
CA TYR A 137 -15.05 2.50 7.36
C TYR A 137 -16.34 1.93 6.76
N ASP A 138 -17.31 1.65 7.61
CA ASP A 138 -18.65 1.25 7.17
C ASP A 138 -19.40 2.47 6.63
N ILE A 139 -19.54 2.53 5.31
CA ILE A 139 -20.18 3.65 4.61
C ILE A 139 -21.67 3.76 4.98
N THR A 140 -22.34 2.62 5.13
CA THR A 140 -23.76 2.56 5.47
C THR A 140 -24.00 2.90 6.94
N GLY A 141 -23.22 2.31 7.83
CA GLY A 141 -23.30 2.54 9.28
C GLY A 141 -22.58 3.80 9.75
N LYS A 142 -21.85 4.49 8.87
CA LYS A 142 -21.10 5.74 9.14
C LYS A 142 -20.18 5.61 10.36
N LYS A 143 -19.42 4.52 10.46
CA LYS A 143 -18.54 4.25 11.58
C LYS A 143 -17.24 3.55 11.15
N SER A 144 -16.14 3.89 11.84
CA SER A 144 -14.88 3.14 11.68
C SER A 144 -15.00 1.75 12.29
N LEU A 145 -14.44 0.76 11.61
CA LEU A 145 -14.36 -0.63 12.07
C LEU A 145 -13.00 -0.88 12.71
N SER A 146 -12.98 -1.62 13.82
CA SER A 146 -11.77 -1.91 14.59
C SER A 146 -11.07 -3.22 14.18
N THR A 147 -11.58 -3.89 13.17
CA THR A 147 -11.08 -5.20 12.73
C THR A 147 -11.01 -5.28 11.20
N LEU A 148 -10.21 -6.23 10.72
CA LEU A 148 -10.06 -6.49 9.29
C LEU A 148 -9.45 -5.31 8.53
N GLU A 149 -8.41 -4.68 9.12
CA GLU A 149 -7.66 -3.60 8.48
C GLU A 149 -6.93 -4.11 7.24
N LYS A 150 -6.52 -3.19 6.35
CA LYS A 150 -5.52 -3.48 5.32
C LYS A 150 -4.16 -2.90 5.71
N TYR A 151 -3.10 -3.54 5.23
CA TYR A 151 -1.73 -3.09 5.43
C TYR A 151 -1.09 -2.79 4.08
N TYR A 152 -0.41 -1.66 3.99
CA TYR A 152 0.26 -1.17 2.79
C TYR A 152 1.73 -0.95 3.10
N LEU A 153 2.61 -1.45 2.27
CA LEU A 153 4.05 -1.23 2.40
C LEU A 153 4.38 0.25 2.14
N SER A 154 5.29 0.81 2.91
CA SER A 154 5.79 2.16 2.64
C SER A 154 6.59 2.23 1.35
N ASP A 155 7.18 1.10 0.93
CA ASP A 155 7.88 0.96 -0.35
C ASP A 155 7.52 -0.37 -1.01
N THR A 156 7.06 -0.33 -2.26
CA THR A 156 6.64 -1.52 -3.01
C THR A 156 7.81 -2.46 -3.34
N GLY A 157 9.03 -1.97 -3.35
CA GLY A 157 10.24 -2.77 -3.56
C GLY A 157 10.40 -3.89 -2.53
N PHE A 158 9.92 -3.68 -1.31
CA PHE A 158 9.96 -4.72 -0.27
C PHE A 158 8.98 -5.88 -0.52
N ALA A 159 7.86 -5.66 -1.22
CA ALA A 159 6.91 -6.73 -1.56
C ALA A 159 7.56 -7.80 -2.43
N ASN A 160 8.45 -7.38 -3.33
CA ASN A 160 9.04 -8.25 -4.33
C ASN A 160 10.26 -9.04 -3.84
N LEU A 161 10.75 -8.75 -2.62
CA LEU A 161 11.83 -9.53 -2.02
C LEU A 161 11.41 -10.95 -1.64
N TYR A 162 10.15 -11.12 -1.24
CA TYR A 162 9.65 -12.37 -0.65
C TYR A 162 8.51 -12.99 -1.43
N SER A 163 8.00 -12.32 -2.46
CA SER A 163 6.92 -12.84 -3.30
C SER A 163 7.49 -13.51 -4.54
N THR A 164 7.01 -14.72 -4.81
CA THR A 164 7.30 -15.43 -6.07
C THR A 164 6.43 -14.96 -7.24
N LYS A 165 5.37 -14.19 -6.94
CA LYS A 165 4.43 -13.68 -7.95
C LYS A 165 4.25 -12.18 -7.77
N PHE A 166 4.55 -11.43 -8.81
CA PHE A 166 4.30 -9.99 -8.86
C PHE A 166 2.81 -9.72 -9.09
N ASN A 167 2.16 -9.11 -8.10
CA ASN A 167 0.75 -8.72 -8.19
C ASN A 167 0.65 -7.23 -8.52
N ILE A 168 0.50 -6.92 -9.81
CA ILE A 168 0.44 -5.53 -10.30
C ILE A 168 -0.70 -4.76 -9.64
N GLY A 169 -1.90 -5.34 -9.55
CA GLY A 169 -3.07 -4.67 -8.95
C GLY A 169 -2.83 -4.28 -7.49
N ALA A 170 -2.27 -5.20 -6.69
CA ALA A 170 -1.95 -4.90 -5.29
C ALA A 170 -0.86 -3.81 -5.17
N MET A 171 0.13 -3.78 -6.07
CA MET A 171 1.17 -2.75 -6.06
C MET A 171 0.64 -1.39 -6.51
N LEU A 172 -0.27 -1.35 -7.49
CA LEU A 172 -0.96 -0.11 -7.88
C LEU A 172 -1.79 0.44 -6.72
N GLU A 173 -2.59 -0.40 -6.07
CA GLU A 173 -3.37 -0.01 -4.89
C GLU A 173 -2.46 0.52 -3.78
N ASN A 174 -1.30 -0.13 -3.55
CA ASN A 174 -0.32 0.32 -2.58
C ASN A 174 0.28 1.69 -2.93
N VAL A 175 0.61 1.93 -4.20
CA VAL A 175 1.14 3.23 -4.66
C VAL A 175 0.10 4.33 -4.51
N VAL A 176 -1.15 4.08 -4.90
CA VAL A 176 -2.24 5.05 -4.73
C VAL A 176 -2.46 5.37 -3.24
N PHE A 177 -2.42 4.36 -2.35
CA PHE A 177 -2.49 4.59 -0.92
C PHE A 177 -1.38 5.50 -0.43
N ASN A 178 -0.12 5.20 -0.77
CA ASN A 178 1.03 5.98 -0.34
C ASN A 178 0.98 7.41 -0.88
N GLU A 179 0.55 7.59 -2.13
CA GLU A 179 0.38 8.91 -2.73
C GLU A 179 -0.70 9.73 -2.02
N LEU A 180 -1.85 9.14 -1.70
CA LEU A 180 -2.90 9.81 -0.92
C LEU A 180 -2.39 10.26 0.45
N ILE A 181 -1.63 9.40 1.16
CA ILE A 181 -1.00 9.77 2.44
C ILE A 181 0.00 10.92 2.25
N SER A 182 0.83 10.87 1.20
CA SER A 182 1.83 11.93 0.92
C SER A 182 1.16 13.27 0.60
N ARG A 183 0.00 13.25 -0.07
CA ARG A 183 -0.83 14.44 -0.31
C ARG A 183 -1.56 14.94 0.95
N GLY A 184 -1.42 14.26 2.08
CA GLY A 184 -1.97 14.66 3.38
C GLY A 184 -3.42 14.29 3.60
N TYR A 185 -3.92 13.25 2.91
CA TYR A 185 -5.24 12.68 3.19
C TYR A 185 -5.19 11.73 4.41
N ASP A 186 -6.28 11.70 5.18
CA ASP A 186 -6.63 10.57 6.03
C ASP A 186 -7.34 9.53 5.17
N VAL A 187 -6.77 8.31 5.11
CA VAL A 187 -7.20 7.27 4.17
C VAL A 187 -7.76 6.07 4.92
N GLN A 188 -8.97 5.67 4.54
CA GLN A 188 -9.65 4.51 5.07
C GLN A 188 -10.14 3.62 3.92
N VAL A 189 -10.31 2.33 4.18
CA VAL A 189 -10.95 1.39 3.24
C VAL A 189 -12.45 1.46 3.41
N GLY A 190 -13.18 1.77 2.34
CA GLY A 190 -14.63 1.86 2.36
C GLY A 190 -15.29 0.48 2.30
N VAL A 191 -16.27 0.24 3.17
CA VAL A 191 -17.00 -1.03 3.18
C VAL A 191 -18.49 -0.77 3.12
N THR A 192 -19.18 -1.53 2.29
CA THR A 192 -20.64 -1.67 2.29
C THR A 192 -21.00 -3.13 2.57
N ASN A 193 -22.28 -3.44 2.72
CA ASN A 193 -22.71 -4.83 2.99
C ASN A 193 -22.22 -5.85 1.93
N ASN A 194 -21.97 -5.44 0.69
CA ASN A 194 -21.69 -6.36 -0.42
C ASN A 194 -20.53 -5.92 -1.31
N SER A 195 -19.85 -4.81 -1.02
CA SER A 195 -18.73 -4.30 -1.81
C SER A 195 -17.74 -3.55 -0.94
N GLU A 196 -16.52 -3.48 -1.41
CA GLU A 196 -15.45 -2.66 -0.86
C GLU A 196 -15.15 -1.52 -1.83
N ILE A 197 -14.79 -0.37 -1.29
CA ILE A 197 -14.18 0.74 -2.01
C ILE A 197 -12.76 0.83 -1.48
N ASP A 198 -11.78 0.80 -2.38
CA ASP A 198 -10.39 0.71 -1.98
C ASP A 198 -10.01 1.85 -1.05
N PHE A 199 -10.39 3.09 -1.37
CA PHE A 199 -10.09 4.21 -0.49
C PHE A 199 -11.22 5.22 -0.37
N ILE A 200 -11.41 5.67 0.87
CA ILE A 200 -12.08 6.91 1.26
C ILE A 200 -10.98 7.84 1.74
N ALA A 201 -10.64 8.84 0.96
CA ALA A 201 -9.62 9.83 1.29
C ALA A 201 -10.29 11.11 1.81
N THR A 202 -9.91 11.57 3.00
CA THR A 202 -10.49 12.76 3.64
C THR A 202 -9.41 13.79 3.91
N LYS A 203 -9.64 15.02 3.44
CA LYS A 203 -8.75 16.16 3.70
C LYS A 203 -9.59 17.42 3.86
N ASN A 204 -9.36 18.20 4.93
CA ASN A 204 -10.12 19.43 5.22
C ASN A 204 -11.65 19.24 5.21
N ASN A 205 -12.14 18.13 5.74
CA ASN A 205 -13.56 17.71 5.76
C ASN A 205 -14.19 17.43 4.38
N LEU A 206 -13.40 17.43 3.31
CA LEU A 206 -13.82 16.97 1.99
C LEU A 206 -13.43 15.50 1.83
N LYS A 207 -14.32 14.74 1.20
CA LYS A 207 -14.11 13.33 0.91
C LYS A 207 -13.94 13.10 -0.58
N GLU A 208 -13.15 12.12 -0.92
CA GLU A 208 -13.01 11.57 -2.26
C GLU A 208 -12.98 10.05 -2.15
N TYR A 209 -13.50 9.38 -3.16
CA TYR A 209 -13.57 7.92 -3.21
C TYR A 209 -12.73 7.41 -4.36
N PHE A 210 -11.93 6.38 -4.12
CA PHE A 210 -11.03 5.81 -5.12
C PHE A 210 -11.21 4.31 -5.21
N GLN A 211 -11.28 3.82 -6.44
CA GLN A 211 -11.18 2.42 -6.80
C GLN A 211 -9.97 2.25 -7.70
N VAL A 212 -9.17 1.22 -7.50
CA VAL A 212 -7.92 1.01 -8.20
C VAL A 212 -7.92 -0.36 -8.88
N SER A 213 -7.66 -0.37 -10.18
CA SER A 213 -7.52 -1.61 -10.95
C SER A 213 -6.33 -1.47 -11.90
N TYR A 214 -5.73 -2.60 -12.32
CA TYR A 214 -4.65 -2.52 -13.31
C TYR A 214 -5.17 -2.07 -14.65
N LEU A 215 -6.09 -2.84 -15.24
CA LEU A 215 -6.72 -2.53 -16.52
C LEU A 215 -8.21 -2.94 -16.49
N LEU A 216 -9.02 -2.27 -17.26
CA LEU A 216 -10.44 -2.54 -17.46
C LEU A 216 -10.64 -3.44 -18.70
N PHE A 217 -10.18 -4.71 -18.60
CA PHE A 217 -10.11 -5.63 -19.73
C PHE A 217 -11.46 -5.99 -20.35
N ASP A 218 -12.52 -6.01 -19.56
CA ASP A 218 -13.84 -6.49 -19.98
C ASP A 218 -14.97 -5.78 -19.22
N GLU A 219 -16.20 -5.97 -19.72
CA GLU A 219 -17.42 -5.38 -19.13
C GLU A 219 -17.66 -5.81 -17.68
N ASN A 220 -17.24 -7.03 -17.29
CA ASN A 220 -17.41 -7.48 -15.90
C ASN A 220 -16.48 -6.71 -14.96
N THR A 221 -15.23 -6.49 -15.38
CA THR A 221 -14.26 -5.68 -14.63
C THR A 221 -14.76 -4.24 -14.53
N ILE A 222 -15.19 -3.62 -15.63
CA ILE A 222 -15.77 -2.27 -15.63
C ILE A 222 -16.97 -2.20 -14.68
N SER A 223 -17.92 -3.14 -14.82
CA SER A 223 -19.13 -3.17 -13.97
C SER A 223 -18.80 -3.36 -12.49
N ARG A 224 -17.75 -4.10 -12.15
CA ARG A 224 -17.30 -4.32 -10.78
C ARG A 224 -16.70 -3.03 -10.19
N GLU A 225 -15.75 -2.42 -10.90
CA GLU A 225 -15.01 -1.25 -10.39
C GLU A 225 -15.95 -0.02 -10.26
N PHE A 226 -16.69 0.31 -11.30
CA PHE A 226 -17.67 1.40 -11.25
C PHE A 226 -18.85 1.07 -10.35
N GLY A 227 -19.25 -0.20 -10.29
CA GLY A 227 -20.33 -0.69 -9.45
C GLY A 227 -20.07 -0.60 -7.95
N ALA A 228 -18.80 -0.51 -7.51
CA ALA A 228 -18.43 -0.34 -6.12
C ALA A 228 -19.08 0.90 -5.48
N PHE A 229 -19.27 1.96 -6.27
CA PHE A 229 -19.84 3.23 -5.81
C PHE A 229 -21.37 3.28 -5.74
N LYS A 230 -22.09 2.29 -6.24
CA LYS A 230 -23.57 2.30 -6.31
C LYS A 230 -24.27 2.58 -4.97
N LYS A 231 -23.61 2.25 -3.86
CA LYS A 231 -24.16 2.47 -2.51
C LYS A 231 -23.67 3.75 -1.83
N VAL A 232 -22.77 4.49 -2.47
CA VAL A 232 -22.32 5.81 -2.01
C VAL A 232 -23.35 6.83 -2.48
N LYS A 233 -24.16 7.34 -1.54
CA LYS A 233 -25.28 8.24 -1.85
C LYS A 233 -24.95 9.73 -1.76
N ASP A 234 -23.70 10.05 -1.39
CA ASP A 234 -23.26 11.43 -1.36
C ASP A 234 -22.72 11.89 -2.74
N ASN A 235 -22.52 13.20 -2.86
CA ASN A 235 -22.08 13.86 -4.09
C ASN A 235 -20.56 14.13 -4.12
N PHE A 236 -19.79 13.52 -3.24
CA PHE A 236 -18.35 13.66 -3.26
C PHE A 236 -17.75 12.97 -4.50
N PRO A 237 -16.62 13.48 -5.02
CA PRO A 237 -15.94 12.91 -6.19
C PRO A 237 -15.64 11.42 -6.04
N LYS A 238 -15.78 10.69 -7.14
CA LYS A 238 -15.51 9.26 -7.23
C LYS A 238 -14.58 9.01 -8.41
N TYR A 239 -13.50 8.31 -8.16
CA TYR A 239 -12.45 8.05 -9.14
C TYR A 239 -12.22 6.54 -9.31
N VAL A 240 -12.07 6.12 -10.56
CA VAL A 240 -11.50 4.82 -10.92
C VAL A 240 -10.11 5.10 -11.51
N ILE A 241 -9.06 4.61 -10.85
CA ILE A 241 -7.67 4.81 -11.26
C ILE A 241 -7.15 3.51 -11.89
N THR A 242 -6.68 3.59 -13.12
CA THR A 242 -6.13 2.42 -13.83
C THR A 242 -4.93 2.79 -14.69
N ALA A 243 -4.27 1.79 -15.29
CA ALA A 243 -3.21 2.01 -16.27
C ALA A 243 -3.76 2.17 -17.71
N ASP A 244 -5.07 2.14 -17.91
CA ASP A 244 -5.67 2.37 -19.24
C ASP A 244 -5.45 3.82 -19.70
N HIS A 245 -5.17 3.98 -21.00
CA HIS A 245 -5.01 5.27 -21.65
C HIS A 245 -6.32 5.82 -22.24
N PHE A 246 -7.38 5.02 -22.30
CA PHE A 246 -8.70 5.44 -22.74
C PHE A 246 -9.53 5.93 -21.57
N ASP A 247 -10.36 6.94 -21.79
CA ASP A 247 -11.28 7.43 -20.76
C ASP A 247 -12.54 6.54 -20.69
N PHE A 248 -12.76 5.94 -19.52
CA PHE A 248 -13.94 5.12 -19.20
C PHE A 248 -14.94 5.85 -18.28
N SER A 249 -14.80 7.17 -18.08
CA SER A 249 -15.69 7.95 -17.20
C SER A 249 -17.15 7.73 -17.54
N GLN A 250 -17.97 7.43 -16.53
CA GLN A 250 -19.39 7.16 -16.69
C GLN A 250 -20.16 7.42 -15.38
N ASP A 251 -21.45 7.72 -15.48
CA ASP A 251 -22.37 7.89 -14.33
C ASP A 251 -21.86 8.87 -13.26
N GLY A 252 -21.12 9.92 -13.65
CA GLY A 252 -20.51 10.88 -12.74
C GLY A 252 -19.29 10.35 -11.96
N ILE A 253 -18.78 9.19 -12.32
CA ILE A 253 -17.52 8.62 -11.82
C ILE A 253 -16.42 8.92 -12.84
N ILE A 254 -15.33 9.49 -12.37
CA ILE A 254 -14.22 9.95 -13.20
C ILE A 254 -13.18 8.83 -13.31
N HIS A 255 -12.84 8.42 -14.52
CA HIS A 255 -11.71 7.56 -14.77
C HIS A 255 -10.44 8.41 -14.97
N LYS A 256 -9.31 7.97 -14.39
CA LYS A 256 -8.01 8.59 -14.62
C LYS A 256 -6.94 7.53 -14.88
N ASN A 257 -6.08 7.79 -15.87
CA ASN A 257 -4.83 7.04 -15.98
C ASN A 257 -3.97 7.29 -14.74
N ILE A 258 -3.34 6.24 -14.20
CA ILE A 258 -2.58 6.34 -12.94
C ILE A 258 -1.36 7.25 -13.07
N ILE A 259 -0.64 7.25 -14.22
CA ILE A 259 0.52 8.12 -14.41
C ILE A 259 0.07 9.57 -14.35
N ASP A 260 -0.98 9.92 -15.11
CA ASP A 260 -1.55 11.26 -15.12
C ASP A 260 -2.00 11.70 -13.73
N TRP A 261 -2.66 10.80 -12.99
CA TRP A 261 -3.11 11.07 -11.63
C TRP A 261 -1.96 11.28 -10.64
N LEU A 262 -0.86 10.49 -10.76
CA LEU A 262 0.33 10.64 -9.91
C LEU A 262 1.08 11.95 -10.20
N LEU A 263 1.03 12.45 -11.43
CA LEU A 263 1.65 13.71 -11.86
C LEU A 263 0.77 14.94 -11.57
N ASP A 264 -0.52 14.75 -11.35
CA ASP A 264 -1.48 15.83 -11.09
C ASP A 264 -1.25 16.35 -9.65
N LYS A 265 -0.80 17.62 -9.52
CA LYS A 265 -0.45 18.28 -8.24
C LYS A 265 -1.60 19.05 -7.64
#